data_2b16c55b8b9016d0aa2ef5a255c12227
#
_entry.id   2b16c55b8b9016d0aa2ef5a255c12227
#
_cell.length_a   1.000
_cell.length_b   1.000
_cell.length_c   1.000
_cell.angle_alpha   90.00
_cell.angle_beta   90.00
_cell.angle_gamma   90.00
#
_symmetry.space_group_name_H-M   'P 1'
#
loop_
_entity.id
_entity.type
_entity.pdbx_description
1 polymer ?
#
loop_
_entity_poly.entity_id
_entity_poly.type
_entity_poly.pdbx_seq_one_letter_code
_entity_poly.pdbx_strand_id
1 'polypeptide(L)'
;MGAEIKIYQSLWKNLLLVICCVIFAIGAIFIIADDSCKIMTKVCGGWLGVIFFGGGGLFICVTTFYNSIRHIPYLILYKDRVEIYVQFKGTYKVVKFEDVKFFRLIKMHHVKYIAIEYKTKYISQKMESPETSNFIKKLMVFNLQLIGSIEAILVSNLTMRGNEICDMLNERIKPQIRNRPHKMTQRSKR
;
A
#
# COMPACT_ATOMS: atom_id res chain seq x y z
N MET A 1 13.86 -14.57 -21.11
CA MET A 1 13.62 -14.36 -19.68
C MET A 1 13.39 -12.87 -19.43
N GLY A 2 12.22 -12.41 -19.00
CA GLY A 2 11.99 -10.99 -18.69
C GLY A 2 12.55 -10.70 -17.31
N ALA A 3 13.35 -9.65 -17.21
CA ALA A 3 13.99 -9.26 -15.97
C ALA A 3 12.96 -9.00 -14.87
N GLU A 4 13.17 -9.59 -13.71
CA GLU A 4 12.52 -9.28 -12.45
C GLU A 4 12.99 -7.88 -11.99
N ILE A 5 12.06 -6.98 -11.69
CA ILE A 5 12.39 -5.64 -11.20
C ILE A 5 12.00 -5.56 -9.73
N LYS A 6 12.98 -5.27 -8.87
CA LYS A 6 12.81 -5.09 -7.42
C LYS A 6 12.82 -3.61 -7.08
N ILE A 7 11.79 -3.15 -6.37
CA ILE A 7 11.64 -1.76 -5.94
C ILE A 7 11.62 -1.73 -4.42
N TYR A 8 12.48 -0.90 -3.83
CA TYR A 8 12.69 -0.80 -2.40
C TYR A 8 12.03 0.45 -1.80
N GLN A 9 11.84 0.43 -0.49
CA GLN A 9 11.42 1.63 0.24
C GLN A 9 12.58 2.61 0.36
N SER A 10 12.27 3.91 0.34
CA SER A 10 13.26 4.97 0.53
C SER A 10 13.56 5.16 2.01
N LEU A 11 14.77 4.82 2.43
CA LEU A 11 15.24 5.00 3.81
C LEU A 11 15.17 6.46 4.27
N TRP A 12 15.56 7.37 3.41
CA TRP A 12 15.59 8.79 3.74
C TRP A 12 14.21 9.35 4.12
N LYS A 13 13.19 8.99 3.36
CA LYS A 13 11.82 9.44 3.64
C LYS A 13 11.27 8.86 4.93
N ASN A 14 11.59 7.60 5.21
CA ASN A 14 11.18 6.95 6.45
C ASN A 14 11.95 7.51 7.66
N LEU A 15 13.24 7.83 7.50
CA LEU A 15 14.04 8.46 8.55
C LEU A 15 13.47 9.84 8.92
N LEU A 16 13.10 10.65 7.94
CA LEU A 16 12.47 11.95 8.19
C LEU A 16 11.16 11.80 8.98
N LEU A 17 10.33 10.80 8.67
CA LEU A 17 9.11 10.51 9.41
C LEU A 17 9.42 10.13 10.86
N VAL A 18 10.45 9.30 11.09
CA VAL A 18 10.89 8.92 12.45
C VAL A 18 11.34 10.14 13.24
N ILE A 19 12.13 11.04 12.61
CA ILE A 19 12.56 12.28 13.27
C ILE A 19 11.35 13.14 13.68
N CYS A 20 10.36 13.29 12.80
CA CYS A 20 9.11 13.98 13.15
C CYS A 20 8.41 13.32 14.36
N CYS A 21 8.28 12.00 14.37
CA CYS A 21 7.67 11.27 15.49
C CYS A 21 8.42 11.51 16.80
N VAL A 22 9.76 11.52 16.77
CA VAL A 22 10.58 11.81 17.97
C VAL A 22 10.35 13.22 18.48
N ILE A 23 10.30 14.23 17.61
CA ILE A 23 10.03 15.62 17.97
C ILE A 23 8.66 15.74 18.65
N PHE A 24 7.62 15.12 18.07
CA PHE A 24 6.28 15.13 18.67
C PHE A 24 6.22 14.37 20.00
N ALA A 25 6.92 13.25 20.14
CA ALA A 25 7.00 12.51 21.41
C ALA A 25 7.70 13.34 22.51
N ILE A 26 8.78 14.04 22.18
CA ILE A 26 9.45 14.96 23.10
C ILE A 26 8.50 16.09 23.52
N GLY A 27 7.81 16.73 22.58
CA GLY A 27 6.81 17.77 22.87
C GLY A 27 5.69 17.26 23.78
N ALA A 28 5.22 16.03 23.58
CA ALA A 28 4.21 15.40 24.42
C ALA A 28 4.73 15.15 25.87
N ILE A 29 6.00 14.78 26.03
CA ILE A 29 6.65 14.64 27.34
C ILE A 29 6.69 15.99 28.08
N PHE A 30 7.03 17.08 27.39
CA PHE A 30 7.00 18.42 27.99
C PHE A 30 5.60 18.81 28.48
N ILE A 31 4.53 18.47 27.72
CA ILE A 31 3.14 18.71 28.17
C ILE A 31 2.82 17.93 29.45
N ILE A 32 3.32 16.71 29.59
CA ILE A 32 3.12 15.90 30.82
C ILE A 32 3.87 16.53 32.01
N ALA A 33 5.08 17.02 31.79
CA ALA A 33 5.96 17.56 32.82
C ALA A 33 5.54 18.97 33.29
N ASP A 34 4.76 19.69 32.48
CA ASP A 34 4.31 21.06 32.83
C ASP A 34 3.16 20.99 33.84
N ASP A 35 3.41 21.46 35.08
CA ASP A 35 2.43 21.48 36.18
C ASP A 35 1.30 22.48 35.94
N SER A 36 1.48 23.49 35.10
CA SER A 36 0.47 24.48 34.75
C SER A 36 -0.63 23.91 33.82
N CYS A 37 -0.36 22.81 33.15
CA CYS A 37 -1.29 22.18 32.22
C CYS A 37 -2.44 21.46 32.93
N LYS A 38 -3.68 21.67 32.42
CA LYS A 38 -4.87 20.94 32.87
C LYS A 38 -4.71 19.43 32.67
N ILE A 39 -5.28 18.63 33.60
CA ILE A 39 -5.23 17.14 33.53
C ILE A 39 -5.69 16.62 32.15
N MET A 40 -6.76 17.20 31.60
CA MET A 40 -7.27 16.81 30.29
C MET A 40 -6.23 17.00 29.17
N THR A 41 -5.47 18.10 29.21
CA THR A 41 -4.40 18.38 28.26
C THR A 41 -3.23 17.39 28.42
N LYS A 42 -2.87 17.06 29.67
CA LYS A 42 -1.84 16.05 29.96
C LYS A 42 -2.24 14.67 29.42
N VAL A 43 -3.51 14.28 29.59
CA VAL A 43 -4.00 12.97 29.09
C VAL A 43 -4.10 12.97 27.57
N CYS A 44 -4.83 13.93 26.96
CA CYS A 44 -5.10 13.92 25.52
C CYS A 44 -3.89 14.36 24.67
N GLY A 45 -3.13 15.35 25.11
CA GLY A 45 -1.96 15.84 24.38
C GLY A 45 -0.67 15.10 24.75
N GLY A 46 -0.45 14.88 26.05
CA GLY A 46 0.75 14.26 26.57
C GLY A 46 0.75 12.74 26.41
N TRP A 47 -0.01 12.00 27.19
CA TRP A 47 0.03 10.53 27.20
C TRP A 47 -0.36 9.89 25.86
N LEU A 48 -1.44 10.34 25.22
CA LEU A 48 -1.80 9.85 23.89
C LEU A 48 -0.73 10.22 22.85
N GLY A 49 -0.13 11.41 22.98
CA GLY A 49 0.97 11.82 22.10
C GLY A 49 2.19 10.90 22.23
N VAL A 50 2.63 10.59 23.47
CA VAL A 50 3.75 9.66 23.72
C VAL A 50 3.45 8.26 23.20
N ILE A 51 2.26 7.72 23.46
CA ILE A 51 1.87 6.38 22.99
C ILE A 51 1.83 6.34 21.46
N PHE A 52 1.19 7.33 20.84
CA PHE A 52 1.00 7.35 19.39
C PHE A 52 2.31 7.64 18.63
N PHE A 53 3.00 8.73 18.98
CA PHE A 53 4.22 9.12 18.28
C PHE A 53 5.45 8.36 18.78
N GLY A 54 5.57 8.10 20.08
CA GLY A 54 6.65 7.29 20.63
C GLY A 54 6.52 5.82 20.20
N GLY A 55 5.38 5.19 20.47
CA GLY A 55 5.14 3.79 20.10
C GLY A 55 5.06 3.58 18.59
N GLY A 56 4.29 4.42 17.89
CA GLY A 56 4.18 4.35 16.42
C GLY A 56 5.48 4.68 15.71
N GLY A 57 6.21 5.69 16.17
CA GLY A 57 7.53 6.05 15.63
C GLY A 57 8.55 4.95 15.81
N LEU A 58 8.60 4.32 16.99
CA LEU A 58 9.48 3.19 17.28
C LEU A 58 9.15 1.99 16.37
N PHE A 59 7.87 1.68 16.19
CA PHE A 59 7.43 0.61 15.30
C PHE A 59 7.88 0.84 13.84
N ILE A 60 7.70 2.06 13.32
CA ILE A 60 8.15 2.44 11.98
C ILE A 60 9.66 2.34 11.87
N CYS A 61 10.40 2.80 12.89
CA CYS A 61 11.85 2.73 12.93
C CYS A 61 12.34 1.28 12.85
N VAL A 62 11.85 0.43 13.73
CA VAL A 62 12.25 -0.98 13.81
C VAL A 62 11.91 -1.72 12.51
N THR A 63 10.70 -1.57 11.99
CA THR A 63 10.28 -2.25 10.75
C THR A 63 11.06 -1.77 9.53
N THR A 64 11.34 -0.47 9.44
CA THR A 64 12.12 0.11 8.33
C THR A 64 13.57 -0.37 8.37
N PHE A 65 14.18 -0.34 9.55
CA PHE A 65 15.56 -0.77 9.74
C PHE A 65 15.73 -2.27 9.46
N TYR A 66 14.82 -3.08 9.99
CA TYR A 66 14.78 -4.52 9.76
C TYR A 66 14.65 -4.86 8.27
N ASN A 67 13.69 -4.24 7.57
CA ASN A 67 13.47 -4.48 6.14
C ASN A 67 14.66 -3.99 5.29
N SER A 68 15.32 -2.92 5.72
CA SER A 68 16.50 -2.39 5.05
C SER A 68 17.70 -3.31 5.16
N ILE A 69 18.01 -3.81 6.37
CA ILE A 69 19.12 -4.75 6.59
C ILE A 69 18.90 -6.03 5.80
N ARG A 70 17.68 -6.52 5.75
CA ARG A 70 17.33 -7.74 5.01
C ARG A 70 17.18 -7.53 3.51
N HIS A 71 17.34 -6.30 3.00
CA HIS A 71 17.12 -5.96 1.58
C HIS A 71 15.80 -6.49 1.04
N ILE A 72 14.72 -6.41 1.83
CA ILE A 72 13.39 -6.88 1.45
C ILE A 72 12.78 -5.87 0.47
N PRO A 73 12.55 -6.24 -0.81
CA PRO A 73 11.90 -5.35 -1.77
C PRO A 73 10.43 -5.16 -1.40
N TYR A 74 9.94 -3.91 -1.53
CA TYR A 74 8.54 -3.60 -1.31
C TYR A 74 7.64 -4.05 -2.46
N LEU A 75 8.13 -3.92 -3.70
CA LEU A 75 7.46 -4.41 -4.89
C LEU A 75 8.43 -5.28 -5.70
N ILE A 76 7.92 -6.40 -6.19
CA ILE A 76 8.62 -7.25 -7.14
C ILE A 76 7.74 -7.39 -8.39
N LEU A 77 8.22 -6.89 -9.52
CA LEU A 77 7.51 -6.92 -10.80
C LEU A 77 7.98 -8.12 -11.61
N TYR A 78 7.12 -9.11 -11.77
CA TYR A 78 7.29 -10.24 -12.70
C TYR A 78 6.61 -9.93 -14.05
N LYS A 79 6.70 -10.86 -15.00
CA LYS A 79 6.03 -10.74 -16.30
C LYS A 79 4.51 -10.85 -16.22
N ASP A 80 4.01 -11.68 -15.33
CA ASP A 80 2.62 -12.11 -15.20
C ASP A 80 1.92 -11.54 -13.95
N ARG A 81 2.69 -11.04 -13.00
CA ARG A 81 2.20 -10.58 -11.71
C ARG A 81 3.08 -9.50 -11.10
N VAL A 82 2.54 -8.81 -10.12
CA VAL A 82 3.29 -7.98 -9.17
C VAL A 82 3.09 -8.52 -7.76
N GLU A 83 4.16 -8.58 -7.00
CA GLU A 83 4.16 -8.99 -5.60
C GLU A 83 4.40 -7.76 -4.74
N ILE A 84 3.54 -7.56 -3.73
CA ILE A 84 3.53 -6.38 -2.84
C ILE A 84 3.82 -6.86 -1.43
N TYR A 85 4.88 -6.38 -0.81
CA TYR A 85 5.22 -6.75 0.56
C TYR A 85 4.25 -6.16 1.57
N VAL A 86 3.62 -7.01 2.37
CA VAL A 86 2.69 -6.64 3.44
C VAL A 86 3.43 -6.66 4.76
N GLN A 87 3.86 -5.50 5.25
CA GLN A 87 4.74 -5.35 6.43
C GLN A 87 4.19 -6.08 7.67
N PHE A 88 2.90 -5.93 7.99
CA PHE A 88 2.29 -6.55 9.17
C PHE A 88 2.25 -8.09 9.12
N LYS A 89 2.24 -8.68 7.93
CA LYS A 89 2.20 -10.13 7.73
C LYS A 89 3.57 -10.73 7.45
N GLY A 90 4.56 -9.92 7.10
CA GLY A 90 5.87 -10.38 6.65
C GLY A 90 5.85 -11.22 5.38
N THR A 91 4.79 -11.10 4.57
CA THR A 91 4.55 -11.92 3.37
C THR A 91 4.24 -11.05 2.16
N TYR A 92 4.39 -11.63 0.97
CA TYR A 92 4.03 -10.96 -0.28
C TYR A 92 2.59 -11.26 -0.68
N LYS A 93 1.86 -10.21 -1.03
CA LYS A 93 0.57 -10.30 -1.68
C LYS A 93 0.78 -10.33 -3.18
N VAL A 94 0.25 -11.35 -3.84
CA VAL A 94 0.35 -11.52 -5.29
C VAL A 94 -0.84 -10.88 -5.98
N VAL A 95 -0.59 -10.05 -6.99
CA VAL A 95 -1.57 -9.45 -7.88
C VAL A 95 -1.26 -9.89 -9.30
N LYS A 96 -2.10 -10.75 -9.87
CA LYS A 96 -1.95 -11.26 -11.24
C LYS A 96 -2.43 -10.24 -12.26
N PHE A 97 -1.66 -9.98 -13.29
CA PHE A 97 -2.05 -9.03 -14.34
C PHE A 97 -3.26 -9.48 -15.16
N GLU A 98 -3.55 -10.78 -15.19
CA GLU A 98 -4.77 -11.31 -15.82
C GLU A 98 -6.07 -10.82 -15.19
N ASP A 99 -6.04 -10.47 -13.87
CA ASP A 99 -7.19 -9.99 -13.11
C ASP A 99 -7.31 -8.46 -13.14
N VAL A 100 -6.25 -7.77 -13.58
CA VAL A 100 -6.17 -6.31 -13.62
C VAL A 100 -6.57 -5.81 -15.00
N LYS A 101 -7.29 -4.69 -15.03
CA LYS A 101 -7.65 -3.95 -16.24
C LYS A 101 -6.57 -2.94 -16.61
N PHE A 102 -6.16 -2.12 -15.64
CA PHE A 102 -5.07 -1.14 -15.71
C PHE A 102 -4.68 -0.66 -14.32
N PHE A 103 -3.55 0.04 -14.25
CA PHE A 103 -3.09 0.74 -13.05
C PHE A 103 -3.23 2.24 -13.27
N ARG A 104 -3.70 2.96 -12.25
CA ARG A 104 -3.93 4.40 -12.30
C ARG A 104 -3.22 5.10 -11.15
N LEU A 105 -2.37 6.08 -11.46
CA LEU A 105 -1.75 6.91 -10.43
C LEU A 105 -2.77 7.91 -9.87
N ILE A 106 -2.87 7.96 -8.55
CA ILE A 106 -3.74 8.88 -7.79
C ILE A 106 -2.87 9.67 -6.82
N LYS A 107 -3.18 10.94 -6.68
CA LYS A 107 -2.60 11.80 -5.64
C LYS A 107 -3.72 12.22 -4.69
N MET A 108 -3.55 11.89 -3.41
CA MET A 108 -4.49 12.27 -2.36
C MET A 108 -3.72 12.87 -1.19
N HIS A 109 -4.06 14.10 -0.78
CA HIS A 109 -3.38 14.83 0.31
C HIS A 109 -1.84 14.79 0.20
N HIS A 110 -1.29 15.11 -0.98
CA HIS A 110 0.15 15.06 -1.31
C HIS A 110 0.80 13.66 -1.33
N VAL A 111 0.07 12.59 -0.99
CA VAL A 111 0.53 11.20 -1.05
C VAL A 111 0.14 10.59 -2.39
N LYS A 112 1.08 9.87 -3.01
CA LYS A 112 0.85 9.19 -4.28
C LYS A 112 0.55 7.71 -4.04
N TYR A 113 -0.51 7.23 -4.71
CA TYR A 113 -0.93 5.84 -4.72
C TYR A 113 -1.09 5.35 -6.15
N ILE A 114 -0.89 4.07 -6.37
CA ILE A 114 -1.29 3.41 -7.62
C ILE A 114 -2.52 2.58 -7.30
N ALA A 115 -3.67 2.99 -7.81
CA ALA A 115 -4.92 2.23 -7.74
C ALA A 115 -4.86 1.06 -8.70
N ILE A 116 -5.33 -0.10 -8.25
CA ILE A 116 -5.39 -1.33 -9.04
C ILE A 116 -6.82 -1.48 -9.53
N GLU A 117 -7.05 -1.17 -10.81
CA GLU A 117 -8.35 -1.33 -11.44
C GLU A 117 -8.52 -2.79 -11.88
N TYR A 118 -9.24 -3.56 -11.07
CA TYR A 118 -9.52 -4.96 -11.38
C TYR A 118 -10.65 -5.11 -12.39
N LYS A 119 -10.69 -6.25 -13.07
CA LYS A 119 -11.83 -6.65 -13.89
C LYS A 119 -13.05 -6.92 -13.04
N THR A 120 -14.24 -6.55 -13.52
CA THR A 120 -15.51 -6.68 -12.78
C THR A 120 -15.72 -8.09 -12.23
N LYS A 121 -15.43 -9.12 -13.03
CA LYS A 121 -15.54 -10.52 -12.62
C LYS A 121 -14.70 -10.84 -11.37
N TYR A 122 -13.47 -10.31 -11.29
CA TYR A 122 -12.59 -10.52 -10.14
C TYR A 122 -13.13 -9.82 -8.88
N ILE A 123 -13.63 -8.60 -9.04
CA ILE A 123 -14.22 -7.83 -7.93
C ILE A 123 -15.40 -8.58 -7.34
N SER A 124 -16.36 -9.05 -8.16
CA SER A 124 -17.51 -9.82 -7.69
C SER A 124 -17.08 -11.08 -6.95
N GLN A 125 -16.20 -11.88 -7.54
CA GLN A 125 -15.70 -13.10 -6.90
C GLN A 125 -15.03 -12.83 -5.56
N LYS A 126 -14.25 -11.75 -5.45
CA LYS A 126 -13.54 -11.41 -4.21
C LYS A 126 -14.47 -10.88 -3.12
N MET A 127 -15.51 -10.12 -3.49
CA MET A 127 -16.52 -9.63 -2.55
C MET A 127 -17.46 -10.73 -2.06
N GLU A 128 -17.75 -11.72 -2.90
CA GLU A 128 -18.63 -12.86 -2.56
C GLU A 128 -17.87 -13.99 -1.85
N SER A 129 -16.53 -14.01 -1.95
CA SER A 129 -15.72 -15.07 -1.35
C SER A 129 -15.94 -15.17 0.17
N PRO A 130 -16.24 -16.39 0.69
CA PRO A 130 -16.37 -16.63 2.13
C PRO A 130 -15.05 -16.47 2.88
N GLU A 131 -13.91 -16.62 2.19
CA GLU A 131 -12.57 -16.43 2.77
C GLU A 131 -12.26 -14.97 3.08
N THR A 132 -12.99 -14.02 2.48
CA THR A 132 -12.81 -12.59 2.71
C THR A 132 -13.61 -12.15 3.92
N SER A 133 -12.92 -11.79 5.01
CA SER A 133 -13.58 -11.37 6.25
C SER A 133 -14.46 -10.12 6.01
N ASN A 134 -15.53 -9.97 6.81
CA ASN A 134 -16.44 -8.82 6.73
C ASN A 134 -15.72 -7.48 6.91
N PHE A 135 -14.67 -7.45 7.73
CA PHE A 135 -13.84 -6.26 7.92
C PHE A 135 -13.10 -5.87 6.62
N ILE A 136 -12.51 -6.86 5.93
CA ILE A 136 -11.82 -6.63 4.65
C ILE A 136 -12.82 -6.15 3.58
N LYS A 137 -14.03 -6.73 3.52
CA LYS A 137 -15.10 -6.28 2.61
C LYS A 137 -15.47 -4.81 2.85
N LYS A 138 -15.67 -4.41 4.11
CA LYS A 138 -15.93 -3.01 4.47
C LYS A 138 -14.78 -2.08 4.05
N LEU A 139 -13.53 -2.51 4.26
CA LEU A 139 -12.35 -1.74 3.85
C LEU A 139 -12.25 -1.59 2.33
N MET A 140 -12.60 -2.64 1.57
CA MET A 140 -12.66 -2.58 0.10
C MET A 140 -13.72 -1.58 -0.39
N VAL A 141 -14.91 -1.58 0.21
CA VAL A 141 -15.99 -0.62 -0.11
C VAL A 141 -15.54 0.80 0.22
N PHE A 142 -14.92 1.01 1.37
CA PHE A 142 -14.38 2.30 1.78
C PHE A 142 -13.31 2.80 0.79
N ASN A 143 -12.38 1.95 0.40
CA ASN A 143 -11.38 2.29 -0.62
C ASN A 143 -12.02 2.61 -1.98
N LEU A 144 -13.06 1.87 -2.37
CA LEU A 144 -13.79 2.13 -3.62
C LEU A 144 -14.42 3.53 -3.62
N GLN A 145 -14.98 3.97 -2.48
CA GLN A 145 -15.54 5.31 -2.32
C GLN A 145 -14.47 6.41 -2.33
N LEU A 146 -13.32 6.17 -1.67
CA LEU A 146 -12.26 7.18 -1.53
C LEU A 146 -11.42 7.36 -2.79
N ILE A 147 -11.01 6.25 -3.41
CA ILE A 147 -10.00 6.24 -4.48
C ILE A 147 -10.51 5.62 -5.78
N GLY A 148 -11.76 5.17 -5.80
CA GLY A 148 -12.39 4.52 -6.97
C GLY A 148 -11.84 3.13 -7.28
N SER A 149 -11.11 2.50 -6.34
CA SER A 149 -10.59 1.14 -6.48
C SER A 149 -10.60 0.41 -5.15
N ILE A 150 -10.79 -0.91 -5.19
CA ILE A 150 -10.81 -1.74 -3.97
C ILE A 150 -9.43 -1.86 -3.30
N GLU A 151 -8.35 -1.59 -4.04
CA GLU A 151 -6.98 -1.72 -3.58
C GLU A 151 -6.07 -0.67 -4.22
N ALA A 152 -5.09 -0.20 -3.44
CA ALA A 152 -4.06 0.71 -3.91
C ALA A 152 -2.69 0.39 -3.30
N ILE A 153 -1.65 0.72 -4.04
CA ILE A 153 -0.25 0.57 -3.64
C ILE A 153 0.27 1.95 -3.26
N LEU A 154 0.78 2.10 -2.04
CA LEU A 154 1.45 3.33 -1.62
C LEU A 154 2.83 3.43 -2.30
N VAL A 155 3.04 4.49 -3.09
CA VAL A 155 4.31 4.65 -3.84
C VAL A 155 5.10 5.90 -3.44
N SER A 156 4.58 6.71 -2.52
CA SER A 156 5.27 7.93 -2.07
C SER A 156 6.61 7.66 -1.40
N ASN A 157 6.73 6.52 -0.71
CA ASN A 157 7.92 6.16 0.07
C ASN A 157 8.87 5.22 -0.68
N LEU A 158 8.71 5.06 -1.99
CA LEU A 158 9.57 4.18 -2.77
C LEU A 158 10.78 4.93 -3.34
N THR A 159 11.81 4.18 -3.69
CA THR A 159 13.04 4.70 -4.33
C THR A 159 12.79 5.19 -5.75
N MET A 160 11.82 4.57 -6.44
CA MET A 160 11.42 4.92 -7.80
C MET A 160 10.19 5.85 -7.80
N ARG A 161 10.05 6.68 -8.83
CA ARG A 161 8.91 7.60 -8.97
C ARG A 161 7.63 6.83 -9.27
N GLY A 162 6.51 7.23 -8.63
CA GLY A 162 5.22 6.55 -8.80
C GLY A 162 4.72 6.52 -10.25
N ASN A 163 5.03 7.53 -11.07
CA ASN A 163 4.70 7.56 -12.51
C ASN A 163 5.42 6.42 -13.24
N GLU A 164 6.74 6.30 -13.05
CA GLU A 164 7.57 5.28 -13.70
C GLU A 164 7.09 3.85 -13.33
N ILE A 165 6.73 3.65 -12.04
CA ILE A 165 6.18 2.36 -11.58
C ILE A 165 4.84 2.09 -12.26
N CYS A 166 3.96 3.07 -12.35
CA CYS A 166 2.65 2.95 -12.98
C CYS A 166 2.76 2.60 -14.46
N ASP A 167 3.67 3.26 -15.18
CA ASP A 167 3.92 3.02 -16.60
C ASP A 167 4.46 1.61 -16.84
N MET A 168 5.45 1.17 -16.06
CA MET A 168 6.00 -0.19 -16.13
C MET A 168 4.96 -1.27 -15.84
N LEU A 169 4.06 -1.05 -14.88
CA LEU A 169 2.98 -1.98 -14.57
C LEU A 169 1.99 -2.07 -15.75
N ASN A 170 1.62 -0.95 -16.35
CA ASN A 170 0.70 -0.91 -17.49
C ASN A 170 1.32 -1.50 -18.77
N GLU A 171 2.60 -1.32 -18.99
CA GLU A 171 3.32 -1.95 -20.10
C GLU A 171 3.28 -3.48 -20.02
N ARG A 172 3.36 -4.04 -18.81
CA ARG A 172 3.31 -5.50 -18.63
C ARG A 172 1.91 -6.11 -18.79
N ILE A 173 0.86 -5.32 -18.64
CA ILE A 173 -0.52 -5.77 -18.92
C ILE A 173 -0.81 -5.87 -20.42
N LYS A 174 -0.29 -4.97 -21.25
CA LYS A 174 -0.56 -4.90 -22.69
C LYS A 174 -0.32 -6.23 -23.44
N PRO A 175 0.79 -6.97 -23.25
CA PRO A 175 1.03 -8.24 -23.91
C PRO A 175 0.02 -9.33 -23.51
N GLN A 176 -0.45 -9.31 -22.28
CA GLN A 176 -1.38 -10.33 -21.76
C GLN A 176 -2.80 -10.16 -22.32
N ILE A 177 -3.21 -8.93 -22.61
CA ILE A 177 -4.49 -8.65 -23.28
C ILE A 177 -4.45 -9.17 -24.72
N ARG A 178 -3.31 -9.04 -25.43
CA ARG A 178 -3.14 -9.45 -26.83
C ARG A 178 -3.07 -10.97 -27.01
N ASN A 179 -2.57 -11.70 -26.03
CA ASN A 179 -2.38 -13.16 -26.09
C ASN A 179 -3.59 -13.97 -25.62
N ARG A 180 -4.74 -13.36 -25.33
CA ARG A 180 -5.97 -14.13 -25.06
C ARG A 180 -6.48 -14.73 -26.38
N PRO A 181 -6.60 -16.08 -26.47
CA PRO A 181 -7.25 -16.67 -27.62
C PRO A 181 -8.69 -16.12 -27.66
N HIS A 182 -9.05 -15.57 -28.82
CA HIS A 182 -10.41 -15.19 -29.14
C HIS A 182 -11.25 -16.47 -28.99
N LYS A 183 -12.00 -16.63 -27.91
CA LYS A 183 -13.03 -17.66 -27.81
C LYS A 183 -14.04 -17.31 -28.88
N MET A 184 -13.89 -17.94 -30.05
CA MET A 184 -14.93 -17.94 -31.09
C MET A 184 -16.21 -18.43 -30.41
N THR A 185 -17.15 -17.51 -30.28
CA THR A 185 -18.51 -17.83 -29.96
C THR A 185 -19.04 -18.65 -31.11
N GLN A 186 -18.94 -19.98 -31.03
CA GLN A 186 -19.74 -20.84 -31.89
C GLN A 186 -21.19 -20.57 -31.59
N ARG A 187 -21.78 -19.63 -32.32
CA ARG A 187 -23.22 -19.51 -32.47
C ARG A 187 -23.71 -20.76 -33.16
N SER A 188 -24.10 -21.77 -32.39
CA SER A 188 -24.90 -22.87 -32.88
C SER A 188 -26.15 -22.30 -33.54
N LYS A 189 -26.19 -22.34 -34.84
CA LYS A 189 -27.42 -22.25 -35.61
C LYS A 189 -28.21 -23.53 -35.34
N ARG A 190 -29.33 -23.42 -34.67
CA ARG A 190 -30.47 -24.29 -34.79
C ARG A 190 -31.72 -23.44 -34.85
#